data_d4df39257fc254f93ad83687f07b6322
#
_entry.id   d4df39257fc254f93ad83687f07b6322
#
_cell.length_a   1.000
_cell.length_b   1.000
_cell.length_c   1.000
_cell.angle_alpha   90.00
_cell.angle_beta   90.00
_cell.angle_gamma   90.00
#
_symmetry.space_group_name_H-M   'P 1'
#
loop_
_entity.id
_entity.type
_entity.pdbx_description
1 polymer ?
#
loop_
_entity_poly.entity_id
_entity_poly.type
_entity_poly.pdbx_seq_one_letter_code
_entity_poly.pdbx_strand_id
1 'polypeptide(L)'
;MSVTFANCTPPQLPALRDFMGRMYRPDYPFCANEDLFKWQFSGPGSSGEPEQFHVKLAFIDDRIAGCLGYIPVELNVGEGILAAAWTANWMVDPAQRRLGLGPLLMRELTQEFDVTLVVGLSGEARSLLPRMGWTALPDLDRYVCVLDPEGASKLTDTGLLEWPAEAIERAAACSSRRSEVKRVSEFGAEATVVWDRLCARGPFAGTRRSAEFLNWRYATHPSSHYRLFEAYRDGTLSGFAVYRVESVRDVPLKVGRLVELASTDSCDELIDCLLEDSRREGVVALDFFCSTPQSFGVMNRKGFLSPGDPASEQVPILFQPIDRRRKAIPFMAYLKNVAESMEGFSWYVTKGDGDQDRPN
;
A
#
# COMPACT_ATOMS: atom_id res chain seq x y z
N MET A 1 28.87 -14.35 -23.29
CA MET A 1 27.93 -13.92 -22.26
C MET A 1 27.03 -12.85 -22.86
N SER A 2 25.79 -13.19 -23.16
CA SER A 2 24.79 -12.28 -23.72
C SER A 2 23.85 -11.84 -22.62
N VAL A 3 23.59 -10.53 -22.49
CA VAL A 3 22.60 -9.97 -21.57
C VAL A 3 21.46 -9.41 -22.42
N THR A 4 20.23 -9.85 -22.13
CA THR A 4 19.02 -9.37 -22.80
C THR A 4 17.94 -9.03 -21.80
N PHE A 5 17.03 -8.13 -22.19
CA PHE A 5 15.88 -7.71 -21.38
C PHE A 5 14.58 -7.93 -22.16
N ALA A 6 13.54 -8.39 -21.48
CA ALA A 6 12.20 -8.56 -22.07
C ALA A 6 11.13 -8.47 -21.00
N ASN A 7 9.87 -8.25 -21.39
CA ASN A 7 8.73 -8.44 -20.51
C ASN A 7 8.42 -9.94 -20.36
N CYS A 8 7.96 -10.34 -19.18
CA CYS A 8 7.62 -11.74 -18.91
C CYS A 8 6.37 -12.16 -19.70
N THR A 9 6.47 -13.23 -20.46
CA THR A 9 5.33 -13.85 -21.16
C THR A 9 4.76 -15.04 -20.36
N PRO A 10 3.51 -15.47 -20.57
CA PRO A 10 2.93 -16.62 -19.88
C PRO A 10 3.77 -17.90 -19.90
N PRO A 11 4.42 -18.29 -21.03
CA PRO A 11 5.31 -19.46 -21.04
C PRO A 11 6.54 -19.34 -20.12
N GLN A 12 6.95 -18.13 -19.75
CA GLN A 12 8.11 -17.88 -18.88
C GLN A 12 7.73 -17.88 -17.39
N LEU A 13 6.44 -17.85 -17.06
CA LEU A 13 5.96 -17.77 -15.68
C LEU A 13 6.50 -18.88 -14.76
N PRO A 14 6.53 -20.16 -15.15
CA PRO A 14 7.10 -21.21 -14.29
C PRO A 14 8.58 -20.96 -13.95
N ALA A 15 9.39 -20.55 -14.94
CA ALA A 15 10.81 -20.25 -14.74
C ALA A 15 11.03 -19.00 -13.86
N LEU A 16 10.18 -17.99 -14.00
CA LEU A 16 10.21 -16.80 -13.14
C LEU A 16 9.85 -17.14 -11.68
N ARG A 17 8.81 -17.92 -11.45
CA ARG A 17 8.39 -18.34 -10.09
C ARG A 17 9.49 -19.16 -9.41
N ASP A 18 10.14 -20.08 -10.15
CA ASP A 18 11.30 -20.81 -9.65
C ASP A 18 12.47 -19.85 -9.29
N PHE A 19 12.78 -18.89 -10.16
CA PHE A 19 13.77 -17.85 -9.88
C PHE A 19 13.44 -17.07 -8.60
N MET A 20 12.21 -16.55 -8.47
CA MET A 20 11.78 -15.78 -7.30
C MET A 20 11.85 -16.62 -6.02
N GLY A 21 11.47 -17.89 -6.06
CA GLY A 21 11.55 -18.84 -4.94
C GLY A 21 12.99 -19.09 -4.46
N ARG A 22 13.93 -19.19 -5.40
CA ARG A 22 15.36 -19.33 -5.10
C ARG A 22 15.99 -18.04 -4.56
N MET A 23 15.53 -16.87 -5.03
CA MET A 23 16.09 -15.56 -4.65
C MET A 23 15.56 -15.06 -3.31
N TYR A 24 14.37 -15.43 -2.91
CA TYR A 24 13.75 -14.95 -1.69
C TYR A 24 13.44 -16.08 -0.70
N ARG A 25 12.43 -16.91 -0.99
CA ARG A 25 12.04 -18.12 -0.25
C ARG A 25 11.06 -18.96 -1.06
N PRO A 26 11.05 -20.30 -0.91
CA PRO A 26 10.14 -21.16 -1.70
C PRO A 26 8.65 -20.92 -1.46
N ASP A 27 8.28 -20.53 -0.24
CA ASP A 27 6.89 -20.21 0.17
C ASP A 27 6.52 -18.75 -0.06
N TYR A 28 7.28 -18.03 -0.89
CA TYR A 28 6.96 -16.65 -1.25
C TYR A 28 5.58 -16.57 -1.93
N PRO A 29 4.68 -15.66 -1.50
CA PRO A 29 3.29 -15.67 -1.94
C PRO A 29 3.10 -15.73 -3.46
N PHE A 30 3.90 -15.00 -4.24
CA PHE A 30 3.84 -15.02 -5.71
C PHE A 30 4.41 -16.31 -6.33
N CYS A 31 5.15 -17.10 -5.57
CA CYS A 31 5.58 -18.44 -6.00
C CYS A 31 4.53 -19.49 -5.65
N ALA A 32 3.88 -19.35 -4.48
CA ALA A 32 2.90 -20.30 -3.98
C ALA A 32 1.51 -20.11 -4.62
N ASN A 33 1.12 -18.86 -4.92
CA ASN A 33 -0.20 -18.52 -5.43
C ASN A 33 -0.08 -17.85 -6.80
N GLU A 34 -0.43 -18.62 -7.86
CA GLU A 34 -0.38 -18.15 -9.24
C GLU A 34 -1.46 -17.12 -9.55
N ASP A 35 -2.65 -17.26 -8.96
CA ASP A 35 -3.75 -16.30 -9.15
C ASP A 35 -3.39 -14.93 -8.57
N LEU A 36 -2.70 -14.90 -7.43
CA LEU A 36 -2.18 -13.66 -6.85
C LEU A 36 -1.13 -13.01 -7.76
N PHE A 37 -0.23 -13.83 -8.34
CA PHE A 37 0.76 -13.33 -9.31
C PHE A 37 0.09 -12.74 -10.55
N LYS A 38 -0.83 -13.50 -11.16
CA LYS A 38 -1.57 -13.06 -12.35
C LYS A 38 -2.37 -11.80 -12.07
N TRP A 39 -3.12 -11.76 -10.97
CA TRP A 39 -3.88 -10.58 -10.57
C TRP A 39 -3.00 -9.33 -10.45
N GLN A 40 -1.87 -9.42 -9.74
CA GLN A 40 -1.01 -8.25 -9.53
C GLN A 40 -0.31 -7.79 -10.78
N PHE A 41 0.25 -8.73 -11.56
CA PHE A 41 1.11 -8.39 -12.69
C PHE A 41 0.40 -8.37 -14.05
N SER A 42 -0.90 -8.60 -14.07
CA SER A 42 -1.75 -8.19 -15.20
C SER A 42 -2.25 -6.75 -15.03
N GLY A 43 -2.37 -6.27 -13.79
CA GLY A 43 -2.77 -4.91 -13.46
C GLY A 43 -4.28 -4.64 -13.52
N PRO A 44 -4.71 -3.42 -13.15
CA PRO A 44 -6.12 -3.02 -13.24
C PRO A 44 -6.63 -3.07 -14.69
N GLY A 45 -7.93 -3.38 -14.86
CA GLY A 45 -8.59 -3.44 -16.17
C GLY A 45 -8.27 -4.67 -17.04
N SER A 46 -7.36 -5.54 -16.59
CA SER A 46 -7.01 -6.74 -17.36
C SER A 46 -8.11 -7.79 -17.29
N SER A 47 -8.55 -8.27 -18.46
CA SER A 47 -9.49 -9.38 -18.59
C SER A 47 -8.84 -10.52 -19.39
N GLY A 48 -8.85 -11.73 -18.83
CA GLY A 48 -8.25 -12.91 -19.47
C GLY A 48 -6.75 -13.06 -19.23
N GLU A 49 -6.11 -13.94 -20.00
CA GLU A 49 -4.65 -14.15 -19.92
C GLU A 49 -3.92 -13.08 -20.71
N PRO A 50 -2.99 -12.32 -20.08
CA PRO A 50 -2.29 -11.26 -20.78
C PRO A 50 -1.26 -11.83 -21.76
N GLU A 51 -0.96 -11.09 -22.83
CA GLU A 51 0.16 -11.43 -23.71
C GLU A 51 1.51 -11.33 -22.98
N GLN A 52 1.62 -10.38 -22.06
CA GLN A 52 2.79 -10.14 -21.23
C GLN A 52 2.37 -9.70 -19.83
N PHE A 53 3.07 -10.19 -18.81
CA PHE A 53 2.94 -9.68 -17.45
C PHE A 53 3.77 -8.41 -17.26
N HIS A 54 3.34 -7.56 -16.36
CA HIS A 54 4.07 -6.37 -15.93
C HIS A 54 5.28 -6.75 -15.06
N VAL A 55 6.19 -7.52 -15.64
CA VAL A 55 7.46 -7.94 -15.05
C VAL A 55 8.56 -7.88 -16.12
N LYS A 56 9.55 -7.06 -15.90
CA LYS A 56 10.76 -7.04 -16.70
C LYS A 56 11.72 -8.13 -16.24
N LEU A 57 12.28 -8.86 -17.19
CA LEU A 57 13.26 -9.92 -16.98
C LEU A 57 14.61 -9.52 -17.55
N ALA A 58 15.67 -9.84 -16.82
CA ALA A 58 17.04 -9.83 -17.31
C ALA A 58 17.52 -11.26 -17.51
N PHE A 59 18.02 -11.57 -18.70
CA PHE A 59 18.56 -12.87 -19.03
C PHE A 59 20.08 -12.82 -19.19
N ILE A 60 20.74 -13.89 -18.80
CA ILE A 60 22.14 -14.19 -19.11
C ILE A 60 22.16 -15.57 -19.75
N ASP A 61 22.63 -15.64 -21.01
CA ASP A 61 22.68 -16.88 -21.76
C ASP A 61 21.37 -17.69 -21.64
N ASP A 62 20.23 -17.01 -21.93
CA ASP A 62 18.83 -17.50 -21.88
C ASP A 62 18.29 -17.94 -20.50
N ARG A 63 19.01 -17.64 -19.43
CA ARG A 63 18.55 -17.90 -18.06
C ARG A 63 18.16 -16.62 -17.34
N ILE A 64 17.03 -16.63 -16.61
CA ILE A 64 16.60 -15.50 -15.78
C ILE A 64 17.66 -15.26 -14.69
N ALA A 65 18.24 -14.06 -14.72
CA ALA A 65 19.24 -13.58 -13.78
C ALA A 65 18.74 -12.38 -12.95
N GLY A 66 17.62 -11.79 -13.32
CA GLY A 66 16.97 -10.73 -12.57
C GLY A 66 15.53 -10.50 -13.02
N CYS A 67 14.73 -9.91 -12.14
CA CYS A 67 13.38 -9.46 -12.46
C CYS A 67 13.06 -8.16 -11.73
N LEU A 68 12.11 -7.40 -12.32
CA LEU A 68 11.50 -6.22 -11.73
C LEU A 68 10.03 -6.21 -12.11
N GLY A 69 9.18 -6.52 -11.15
CA GLY A 69 7.73 -6.35 -11.29
C GLY A 69 7.32 -4.89 -11.19
N TYR A 70 6.20 -4.55 -11.81
CA TYR A 70 5.62 -3.21 -11.70
C TYR A 70 4.10 -3.26 -11.85
N ILE A 71 3.43 -2.24 -11.33
CA ILE A 71 1.98 -2.06 -11.40
C ILE A 71 1.74 -0.73 -12.11
N PRO A 72 1.29 -0.73 -13.38
CA PRO A 72 0.90 0.49 -14.08
C PRO A 72 -0.29 1.15 -13.39
N VAL A 73 -0.23 2.46 -13.23
CA VAL A 73 -1.31 3.25 -12.62
C VAL A 73 -1.42 4.62 -13.28
N GLU A 74 -2.56 5.25 -13.14
CA GLU A 74 -2.72 6.68 -13.33
C GLU A 74 -2.32 7.41 -12.04
N LEU A 75 -1.56 8.48 -12.16
CA LEU A 75 -1.18 9.36 -11.05
C LEU A 75 -1.84 10.71 -11.22
N ASN A 76 -2.67 11.13 -10.26
CA ASN A 76 -3.12 12.51 -10.21
C ASN A 76 -1.98 13.41 -9.74
N VAL A 77 -1.83 14.55 -10.42
CA VAL A 77 -0.94 15.66 -10.07
C VAL A 77 -1.77 16.92 -10.16
N GLY A 78 -2.38 17.33 -9.05
CA GLY A 78 -3.47 18.29 -9.05
C GLY A 78 -4.63 17.80 -9.91
N GLU A 79 -5.05 18.59 -10.87
CA GLU A 79 -6.09 18.22 -11.85
C GLU A 79 -5.57 17.39 -13.03
N GLY A 80 -4.25 17.29 -13.19
CA GLY A 80 -3.61 16.53 -14.27
C GLY A 80 -3.47 15.04 -13.94
N ILE A 81 -3.31 14.23 -14.99
CA ILE A 81 -3.07 12.78 -14.88
C ILE A 81 -1.80 12.44 -15.65
N LEU A 82 -0.89 11.71 -15.00
CA LEU A 82 0.34 11.20 -15.58
C LEU A 82 0.34 9.67 -15.61
N ALA A 83 1.02 9.08 -16.60
CA ALA A 83 1.30 7.66 -16.62
C ALA A 83 2.38 7.32 -15.58
N ALA A 84 2.05 6.42 -14.66
CA ALA A 84 2.96 6.04 -13.59
C ALA A 84 3.02 4.52 -13.38
N ALA A 85 4.06 4.07 -12.68
CA ALA A 85 4.18 2.68 -12.26
C ALA A 85 4.74 2.55 -10.85
N TRP A 86 4.14 1.70 -10.03
CA TRP A 86 4.71 1.22 -8.78
C TRP A 86 5.63 0.04 -9.04
N THR A 87 6.87 0.10 -8.55
CA THR A 87 7.80 -1.02 -8.63
C THR A 87 7.49 -2.06 -7.55
N ALA A 88 7.69 -3.33 -7.88
CA ALA A 88 7.50 -4.46 -6.98
C ALA A 88 8.53 -5.56 -7.30
N ASN A 89 8.93 -6.34 -6.29
CA ASN A 89 9.73 -7.56 -6.49
C ASN A 89 11.02 -7.36 -7.32
N TRP A 90 11.80 -6.35 -6.99
CA TRP A 90 13.10 -6.12 -7.62
C TRP A 90 14.14 -7.09 -7.10
N MET A 91 14.51 -8.09 -7.91
CA MET A 91 15.40 -9.18 -7.55
C MET A 91 16.49 -9.38 -8.60
N VAL A 92 17.71 -9.64 -8.15
CA VAL A 92 18.84 -10.00 -9.01
C VAL A 92 19.60 -11.15 -8.34
N ASP A 93 19.97 -12.15 -9.13
CA ASP A 93 20.82 -13.25 -8.67
C ASP A 93 22.09 -12.69 -8.01
N PRO A 94 22.38 -13.02 -6.74
CA PRO A 94 23.56 -12.53 -6.04
C PRO A 94 24.88 -12.79 -6.79
N ALA A 95 24.97 -13.92 -7.51
CA ALA A 95 26.15 -14.27 -8.31
C ALA A 95 26.34 -13.29 -9.50
N GLN A 96 25.29 -12.62 -9.93
CA GLN A 96 25.28 -11.73 -11.10
C GLN A 96 25.19 -10.23 -10.75
N ARG A 97 25.16 -9.87 -9.47
CA ARG A 97 25.01 -8.46 -9.00
C ARG A 97 26.07 -7.53 -9.60
N ARG A 98 27.31 -8.03 -9.79
CA ARG A 98 28.43 -7.24 -10.35
C ARG A 98 28.19 -6.77 -11.78
N LEU A 99 27.23 -7.34 -12.51
CA LEU A 99 26.89 -6.97 -13.87
C LEU A 99 25.96 -5.75 -13.96
N GLY A 100 25.50 -5.23 -12.82
CA GLY A 100 24.63 -4.06 -12.80
C GLY A 100 23.24 -4.30 -13.34
N LEU A 101 22.75 -5.55 -13.38
CA LEU A 101 21.42 -5.90 -13.92
C LEU A 101 20.27 -5.18 -13.22
N GLY A 102 20.38 -4.98 -11.90
CA GLY A 102 19.34 -4.28 -11.14
C GLY A 102 19.12 -2.84 -11.62
N PRO A 103 20.16 -1.99 -11.63
CA PRO A 103 20.08 -0.64 -12.20
C PRO A 103 19.59 -0.63 -13.66
N LEU A 104 19.99 -1.58 -14.49
CA LEU A 104 19.55 -1.66 -15.88
C LEU A 104 18.04 -1.97 -15.98
N LEU A 105 17.52 -2.95 -15.24
CA LEU A 105 16.08 -3.24 -15.16
C LEU A 105 15.28 -2.01 -14.73
N MET A 106 15.76 -1.30 -13.71
CA MET A 106 15.11 -0.08 -13.23
C MET A 106 15.14 1.03 -14.27
N ARG A 107 16.25 1.18 -15.00
CA ARG A 107 16.37 2.15 -16.09
C ARG A 107 15.41 1.85 -17.24
N GLU A 108 15.28 0.58 -17.64
CA GLU A 108 14.29 0.17 -18.64
C GLU A 108 12.88 0.60 -18.24
N LEU A 109 12.49 0.35 -16.98
CA LEU A 109 11.17 0.75 -16.49
C LEU A 109 10.97 2.27 -16.49
N THR A 110 11.95 3.04 -15.98
CA THR A 110 11.84 4.51 -15.88
C THR A 110 11.77 5.23 -17.24
N GLN A 111 12.08 4.56 -18.33
CA GLN A 111 11.91 5.12 -19.67
C GLN A 111 10.46 5.04 -20.18
N GLU A 112 9.63 4.16 -19.61
CA GLU A 112 8.26 3.87 -20.10
C GLU A 112 7.20 4.77 -19.47
N PHE A 113 7.47 5.31 -18.28
CA PHE A 113 6.50 6.08 -17.50
C PHE A 113 6.99 7.50 -17.21
N ASP A 114 6.04 8.43 -17.02
CA ASP A 114 6.35 9.80 -16.60
C ASP A 114 6.85 9.82 -15.16
N VAL A 115 6.27 8.95 -14.32
CA VAL A 115 6.62 8.80 -12.91
C VAL A 115 6.78 7.31 -12.56
N THR A 116 7.91 6.96 -11.94
CA THR A 116 8.09 5.61 -11.38
C THR A 116 8.22 5.72 -9.85
N LEU A 117 7.47 4.91 -9.14
CA LEU A 117 7.28 5.00 -7.69
C LEU A 117 7.76 3.72 -7.00
N VAL A 118 8.30 3.87 -5.80
CA VAL A 118 8.67 2.72 -4.97
C VAL A 118 8.40 3.01 -3.51
N VAL A 119 7.80 2.05 -2.82
CA VAL A 119 7.51 2.09 -1.39
C VAL A 119 8.02 0.83 -0.71
N GLY A 120 8.62 0.96 0.47
CA GLY A 120 9.15 -0.19 1.22
C GLY A 120 10.47 -0.74 0.67
N LEU A 121 11.48 0.09 0.58
CA LEU A 121 12.81 -0.25 0.05
C LEU A 121 13.71 -0.97 1.05
N SER A 122 14.57 -1.85 0.53
CA SER A 122 15.72 -2.33 1.27
C SER A 122 16.76 -1.21 1.48
N GLY A 123 17.64 -1.37 2.47
CA GLY A 123 18.75 -0.41 2.69
C GLY A 123 19.68 -0.26 1.48
N GLU A 124 19.91 -1.35 0.73
CA GLU A 124 20.69 -1.33 -0.52
C GLU A 124 20.01 -0.48 -1.59
N ALA A 125 18.71 -0.68 -1.82
CA ALA A 125 17.93 0.09 -2.78
C ALA A 125 17.85 1.57 -2.39
N ARG A 126 17.62 1.87 -1.10
CA ARG A 126 17.60 3.25 -0.57
C ARG A 126 18.91 4.01 -0.79
N SER A 127 20.05 3.30 -0.78
CA SER A 127 21.36 3.89 -1.03
C SER A 127 21.69 4.04 -2.52
N LEU A 128 21.10 3.18 -3.37
CA LEU A 128 21.39 3.12 -4.80
C LEU A 128 20.54 4.09 -5.61
N LEU A 129 19.22 4.15 -5.36
CA LEU A 129 18.28 4.89 -6.19
C LEU A 129 18.56 6.40 -6.29
N PRO A 130 19.03 7.12 -5.24
CA PRO A 130 19.42 8.52 -5.39
C PRO A 130 20.54 8.75 -6.41
N ARG A 131 21.47 7.80 -6.52
CA ARG A 131 22.54 7.86 -7.55
C ARG A 131 22.03 7.64 -8.97
N MET A 132 20.79 7.15 -9.10
CA MET A 132 20.09 6.96 -10.36
C MET A 132 19.07 8.08 -10.66
N GLY A 133 19.10 9.19 -9.88
CA GLY A 133 18.22 10.33 -10.08
C GLY A 133 16.86 10.23 -9.40
N TRP A 134 16.67 9.27 -8.48
CA TRP A 134 15.45 9.17 -7.69
C TRP A 134 15.45 10.17 -6.54
N THR A 135 14.28 10.76 -6.30
CA THR A 135 14.03 11.69 -5.19
C THR A 135 13.44 10.94 -4.00
N ALA A 136 14.05 11.10 -2.84
CA ALA A 136 13.46 10.64 -1.58
C ALA A 136 12.29 11.58 -1.20
N LEU A 137 11.17 10.98 -0.87
CA LEU A 137 9.96 11.64 -0.39
C LEU A 137 9.74 11.30 1.09
N PRO A 138 8.83 11.99 1.80
CA PRO A 138 8.52 11.62 3.19
C PRO A 138 8.11 10.15 3.31
N ASP A 139 8.72 9.44 4.25
CA ASP A 139 8.37 8.05 4.56
C ASP A 139 6.89 7.97 4.98
N LEU A 140 6.26 6.80 4.83
CA LEU A 140 4.89 6.61 5.30
C LEU A 140 4.85 6.60 6.83
N ASP A 141 4.09 7.50 7.38
CA ASP A 141 3.79 7.58 8.80
C ASP A 141 2.79 6.50 9.23
N ARG A 142 2.96 5.96 10.42
CA ARG A 142 2.05 4.97 11.00
C ARG A 142 1.21 5.59 12.10
N TYR A 143 -0.09 5.56 11.93
CA TYR A 143 -1.08 5.92 12.95
C TYR A 143 -1.63 4.65 13.57
N VAL A 144 -1.76 4.59 14.90
CA VAL A 144 -2.22 3.41 15.63
C VAL A 144 -3.36 3.78 16.57
N CYS A 145 -4.41 2.98 16.58
CA CYS A 145 -5.53 3.08 17.51
C CYS A 145 -5.69 1.74 18.24
N VAL A 146 -5.67 1.77 19.58
CA VAL A 146 -5.96 0.60 20.42
C VAL A 146 -7.42 0.64 20.83
N LEU A 147 -8.12 -0.49 20.60
CA LEU A 147 -9.53 -0.66 20.92
C LEU A 147 -9.74 -1.51 22.19
N ASP A 148 -8.84 -2.44 22.43
CA ASP A 148 -8.78 -3.31 23.60
C ASP A 148 -7.35 -3.32 24.16
N PRO A 149 -7.06 -2.52 25.19
CA PRO A 149 -5.72 -2.45 25.78
C PRO A 149 -5.23 -3.76 26.39
N GLU A 150 -6.14 -4.57 26.99
CA GLU A 150 -5.78 -5.87 27.56
C GLU A 150 -5.37 -6.86 26.44
N GLY A 151 -6.17 -6.93 25.38
CA GLY A 151 -5.85 -7.75 24.21
C GLY A 151 -4.56 -7.28 23.54
N ALA A 152 -4.40 -5.97 23.33
CA ALA A 152 -3.24 -5.39 22.67
C ALA A 152 -1.95 -5.55 23.49
N SER A 153 -2.01 -5.59 24.82
CA SER A 153 -0.85 -5.85 25.69
C SER A 153 -0.17 -7.20 25.37
N LYS A 154 -0.95 -8.20 24.96
CA LYS A 154 -0.44 -9.53 24.57
C LYS A 154 0.39 -9.51 23.28
N LEU A 155 0.35 -8.41 22.54
CA LEU A 155 1.18 -8.20 21.34
C LEU A 155 2.55 -7.61 21.67
N THR A 156 2.75 -7.05 22.86
CA THR A 156 4.02 -6.46 23.30
C THR A 156 4.99 -7.52 23.82
N ASP A 157 6.27 -7.18 23.91
CA ASP A 157 7.30 -8.09 24.46
C ASP A 157 7.13 -8.34 25.96
N THR A 158 6.64 -7.33 26.67
CA THR A 158 6.53 -7.33 28.14
C THR A 158 5.19 -7.85 28.64
N GLY A 159 4.20 -7.99 27.76
CA GLY A 159 2.80 -8.22 28.16
C GLY A 159 2.12 -6.98 28.78
N LEU A 160 2.80 -5.85 28.77
CA LEU A 160 2.29 -4.56 29.27
C LEU A 160 2.16 -3.58 28.10
N LEU A 161 1.10 -2.78 28.13
CA LEU A 161 0.87 -1.73 27.16
C LEU A 161 0.52 -0.43 27.92
N GLU A 162 1.37 0.57 27.78
CA GLU A 162 1.10 1.91 28.29
C GLU A 162 0.39 2.71 27.19
N TRP A 163 -0.95 2.79 27.26
CA TRP A 163 -1.75 3.51 26.27
C TRP A 163 -2.51 4.66 26.93
N PRO A 164 -2.49 5.89 26.37
CA PRO A 164 -3.19 7.03 26.97
C PRO A 164 -4.70 6.78 27.10
N ALA A 165 -5.26 6.99 28.30
CA ALA A 165 -6.68 6.79 28.56
C ALA A 165 -7.55 7.69 27.65
N GLU A 166 -7.11 8.93 27.44
CA GLU A 166 -7.80 9.88 26.57
C GLU A 166 -7.89 9.40 25.10
N ALA A 167 -6.92 8.61 24.63
CA ALA A 167 -6.97 8.05 23.29
C ALA A 167 -8.06 6.95 23.20
N ILE A 168 -8.20 6.14 24.25
CA ILE A 168 -9.27 5.13 24.34
C ILE A 168 -10.64 5.80 24.38
N GLU A 169 -10.80 6.85 25.21
CA GLU A 169 -12.03 7.62 25.30
C GLU A 169 -12.40 8.27 23.96
N ARG A 170 -11.43 8.87 23.26
CA ARG A 170 -11.65 9.43 21.91
C ARG A 170 -12.05 8.36 20.90
N ALA A 171 -11.43 7.18 20.95
CA ALA A 171 -11.80 6.08 20.07
C ALA A 171 -13.23 5.57 20.34
N ALA A 172 -13.70 5.65 21.60
CA ALA A 172 -15.04 5.25 21.99
C ALA A 172 -16.12 6.31 21.67
N ALA A 173 -15.71 7.58 21.50
CA ALA A 173 -16.66 8.68 21.24
C ALA A 173 -17.19 8.61 19.80
N CYS A 174 -18.52 8.59 19.64
CA CYS A 174 -19.19 8.71 18.35
C CYS A 174 -19.43 10.18 17.98
N SER A 175 -19.19 10.53 16.74
CA SER A 175 -19.59 11.83 16.18
C SER A 175 -21.09 11.94 16.03
N SER A 176 -21.61 13.17 16.03
CA SER A 176 -22.98 13.41 15.57
C SER A 176 -23.08 13.00 14.09
N ARG A 177 -23.84 11.94 13.82
CA ARG A 177 -23.96 11.39 12.44
C ARG A 177 -24.66 12.39 11.53
N ARG A 178 -23.87 13.04 10.66
CA ARG A 178 -24.36 13.89 9.56
C ARG A 178 -24.34 13.16 8.22
N SER A 179 -23.63 12.03 8.16
CA SER A 179 -23.45 11.21 6.96
C SER A 179 -23.96 9.80 7.21
N GLU A 180 -24.57 9.22 6.19
CA GLU A 180 -24.90 7.79 6.17
C GLU A 180 -23.67 7.02 5.70
N VAL A 181 -23.22 6.01 6.46
CA VAL A 181 -22.10 5.13 6.06
C VAL A 181 -22.63 3.73 5.76
N LYS A 182 -22.28 3.21 4.59
CA LYS A 182 -22.69 1.89 4.11
C LYS A 182 -21.47 1.02 3.83
N ARG A 183 -21.59 -0.27 4.16
CA ARG A 183 -20.66 -1.27 3.65
C ARG A 183 -21.11 -1.69 2.24
N VAL A 184 -20.15 -1.72 1.30
CA VAL A 184 -20.39 -2.08 -0.09
C VAL A 184 -19.52 -3.26 -0.51
N SER A 185 -19.87 -3.94 -1.60
CA SER A 185 -19.07 -5.01 -2.19
C SER A 185 -18.10 -4.51 -3.25
N GLU A 186 -18.39 -3.36 -3.86
CA GLU A 186 -17.61 -2.70 -4.89
C GLU A 186 -17.89 -1.19 -4.88
N PHE A 187 -17.01 -0.40 -5.46
CA PHE A 187 -17.17 1.04 -5.60
C PHE A 187 -17.78 1.40 -6.95
N GLY A 188 -18.72 2.36 -6.95
CA GLY A 188 -19.26 2.98 -8.15
C GLY A 188 -18.36 4.09 -8.72
N ALA A 189 -18.72 4.60 -9.88
CA ALA A 189 -18.00 5.70 -10.55
C ALA A 189 -17.89 6.97 -9.69
N GLU A 190 -18.80 7.15 -8.75
CA GLU A 190 -18.84 8.28 -7.81
C GLU A 190 -17.60 8.32 -6.90
N ALA A 191 -16.98 7.17 -6.60
CA ALA A 191 -15.74 7.13 -5.85
C ALA A 191 -14.60 7.86 -6.57
N THR A 192 -14.52 7.71 -7.90
CA THR A 192 -13.59 8.48 -8.74
C THR A 192 -13.84 9.98 -8.63
N VAL A 193 -15.09 10.40 -8.63
CA VAL A 193 -15.46 11.84 -8.51
C VAL A 193 -15.04 12.39 -7.15
N VAL A 194 -15.22 11.63 -6.06
CA VAL A 194 -14.75 12.03 -4.72
C VAL A 194 -13.25 12.22 -4.72
N TRP A 195 -12.51 11.29 -5.31
CA TRP A 195 -11.05 11.38 -5.39
C TRP A 195 -10.58 12.56 -6.22
N ASP A 196 -11.12 12.75 -7.42
CA ASP A 196 -10.76 13.87 -8.30
C ASP A 196 -11.04 15.23 -7.63
N ARG A 197 -12.15 15.35 -6.87
CA ARG A 197 -12.44 16.56 -6.06
C ARG A 197 -11.42 16.80 -4.93
N LEU A 198 -10.89 15.73 -4.33
CA LEU A 198 -9.83 15.87 -3.32
C LEU A 198 -8.53 16.38 -3.95
N CYS A 199 -8.16 15.83 -5.10
CA CYS A 199 -6.96 16.24 -5.83
C CYS A 199 -7.02 17.70 -6.28
N ALA A 200 -8.21 18.21 -6.65
CA ALA A 200 -8.40 19.58 -7.09
C ALA A 200 -8.30 20.63 -5.94
N ARG A 201 -8.24 20.23 -4.68
CA ARG A 201 -8.18 21.16 -3.54
C ARG A 201 -6.81 21.81 -3.30
N GLY A 202 -5.78 21.40 -4.03
CA GLY A 202 -4.43 21.99 -3.87
C GLY A 202 -3.36 21.16 -4.56
N PRO A 203 -2.08 21.49 -4.32
CA PRO A 203 -0.95 20.75 -4.88
C PRO A 203 -0.86 19.35 -4.25
N PHE A 204 -1.45 18.40 -4.91
CA PHE A 204 -1.65 17.03 -4.42
C PHE A 204 -1.24 16.02 -5.48
N ALA A 205 -0.50 14.99 -5.09
CA ALA A 205 -0.11 13.88 -5.94
C ALA A 205 -0.43 12.54 -5.28
N GLY A 206 -0.95 11.60 -6.05
CA GLY A 206 -1.25 10.25 -5.58
C GLY A 206 -1.81 9.38 -6.69
N THR A 207 -1.71 8.05 -6.53
CA THR A 207 -2.36 7.12 -7.45
C THR A 207 -3.84 7.48 -7.57
N ARG A 208 -4.35 7.54 -8.79
CA ARG A 208 -5.76 7.83 -9.02
C ARG A 208 -6.65 6.73 -8.43
N ARG A 209 -7.50 7.10 -7.48
CA ARG A 209 -8.48 6.20 -6.87
C ARG A 209 -9.74 6.11 -7.75
N SER A 210 -9.54 5.67 -9.01
CA SER A 210 -10.69 5.35 -9.85
C SER A 210 -11.45 4.14 -9.31
N ALA A 211 -12.75 4.04 -9.60
CA ALA A 211 -13.54 2.87 -9.23
C ALA A 211 -12.91 1.56 -9.76
N GLU A 212 -12.34 1.59 -10.96
CA GLU A 212 -11.63 0.47 -11.55
C GLU A 212 -10.41 0.04 -10.71
N PHE A 213 -9.54 1.02 -10.35
CA PHE A 213 -8.38 0.77 -9.50
C PHE A 213 -8.79 0.25 -8.12
N LEU A 214 -9.76 0.89 -7.47
CA LEU A 214 -10.23 0.50 -6.14
C LEU A 214 -10.85 -0.90 -6.14
N ASN A 215 -11.65 -1.24 -7.16
CA ASN A 215 -12.27 -2.55 -7.27
C ASN A 215 -11.23 -3.64 -7.59
N TRP A 216 -10.31 -3.38 -8.53
CA TRP A 216 -9.19 -4.27 -8.75
C TRP A 216 -8.40 -4.50 -7.47
N ARG A 217 -8.01 -3.43 -6.78
CA ARG A 217 -7.11 -3.50 -5.63
C ARG A 217 -7.75 -4.17 -4.42
N TYR A 218 -9.04 -3.95 -4.18
CA TYR A 218 -9.69 -4.33 -2.93
C TYR A 218 -10.87 -5.28 -3.10
N ALA A 219 -11.79 -5.05 -4.05
CA ALA A 219 -12.98 -5.87 -4.20
C ALA A 219 -12.67 -7.25 -4.79
N THR A 220 -11.74 -7.31 -5.76
CA THR A 220 -11.38 -8.55 -6.47
C THR A 220 -10.05 -9.16 -6.05
N HIS A 221 -9.48 -8.72 -4.92
CA HIS A 221 -8.19 -9.24 -4.45
C HIS A 221 -8.29 -10.74 -4.12
N PRO A 222 -7.45 -11.62 -4.73
CA PRO A 222 -7.65 -13.07 -4.71
C PRO A 222 -7.33 -13.75 -3.37
N SER A 223 -6.64 -13.07 -2.45
CA SER A 223 -6.19 -13.68 -1.19
C SER A 223 -6.43 -12.83 0.06
N SER A 224 -6.93 -11.61 -0.08
CA SER A 224 -7.25 -10.73 1.05
C SER A 224 -8.70 -10.30 0.99
N HIS A 225 -9.37 -10.32 2.15
CA HIS A 225 -10.76 -9.89 2.25
C HIS A 225 -10.82 -8.48 2.84
N TYR A 226 -11.01 -7.50 1.98
CA TYR A 226 -11.19 -6.12 2.36
C TYR A 226 -12.66 -5.81 2.67
N ARG A 227 -12.86 -4.85 3.54
CA ARG A 227 -14.15 -4.27 3.88
C ARG A 227 -14.19 -2.86 3.35
N LEU A 228 -15.14 -2.62 2.44
CA LEU A 228 -15.30 -1.38 1.70
C LEU A 228 -16.46 -0.59 2.29
N PHE A 229 -16.24 0.69 2.53
CA PHE A 229 -17.25 1.59 3.09
C PHE A 229 -17.39 2.84 2.25
N GLU A 230 -18.61 3.30 2.09
CA GLU A 230 -18.98 4.56 1.44
C GLU A 230 -19.75 5.44 2.41
N ALA A 231 -19.44 6.73 2.43
CA ALA A 231 -20.16 7.72 3.22
C ALA A 231 -20.94 8.66 2.30
N TYR A 232 -22.21 8.87 2.61
CA TYR A 232 -23.12 9.72 1.87
C TYR A 232 -23.56 10.90 2.73
N ARG A 233 -23.49 12.11 2.17
CA ARG A 233 -24.05 13.32 2.77
C ARG A 233 -25.10 13.89 1.81
N ASP A 234 -26.32 14.07 2.33
CA ASP A 234 -27.46 14.57 1.53
C ASP A 234 -27.65 13.77 0.22
N GLY A 235 -27.50 12.43 0.31
CA GLY A 235 -27.65 11.51 -0.81
C GLY A 235 -26.49 11.49 -1.81
N THR A 236 -25.43 12.28 -1.59
CA THR A 236 -24.24 12.33 -2.47
C THR A 236 -23.07 11.64 -1.79
N LEU A 237 -22.33 10.81 -2.56
CA LEU A 237 -21.10 10.19 -2.06
C LEU A 237 -20.08 11.29 -1.70
N SER A 238 -19.59 11.26 -0.46
CA SER A 238 -18.67 12.24 0.10
C SER A 238 -17.37 11.65 0.62
N GLY A 239 -17.26 10.32 0.65
CA GLY A 239 -16.04 9.65 1.08
C GLY A 239 -16.12 8.14 1.00
N PHE A 240 -14.97 7.50 1.04
CA PHE A 240 -14.84 6.05 1.11
C PHE A 240 -13.65 5.64 1.98
N ALA A 241 -13.70 4.42 2.49
CA ALA A 241 -12.61 3.84 3.26
C ALA A 241 -12.52 2.33 3.03
N VAL A 242 -11.31 1.79 3.16
CA VAL A 242 -11.06 0.36 3.04
C VAL A 242 -10.17 -0.11 4.17
N TYR A 243 -10.59 -1.17 4.85
CA TYR A 243 -9.74 -1.84 5.81
C TYR A 243 -9.90 -3.36 5.74
N ARG A 244 -8.96 -4.08 6.34
CA ARG A 244 -9.04 -5.53 6.51
C ARG A 244 -8.74 -5.95 7.93
N VAL A 245 -9.26 -7.10 8.32
CA VAL A 245 -8.95 -7.74 9.60
C VAL A 245 -7.92 -8.84 9.35
N GLU A 246 -6.87 -8.85 10.14
CA GLU A 246 -5.78 -9.80 10.09
C GLU A 246 -5.70 -10.58 11.41
N SER A 247 -5.62 -11.91 11.34
CA SER A 247 -5.33 -12.74 12.50
C SER A 247 -3.84 -12.65 12.85
N VAL A 248 -3.53 -12.58 14.12
CA VAL A 248 -2.15 -12.61 14.58
C VAL A 248 -1.66 -14.05 14.62
N ARG A 249 -0.45 -14.30 14.09
CA ARG A 249 0.12 -15.66 14.12
C ARG A 249 0.44 -16.06 15.56
N ASP A 250 0.07 -17.27 15.92
CA ASP A 250 0.37 -17.93 17.21
C ASP A 250 -0.33 -17.29 18.44
N VAL A 251 -1.21 -16.31 18.22
CA VAL A 251 -2.00 -15.66 19.28
C VAL A 251 -3.45 -15.52 18.81
N PRO A 252 -4.46 -15.87 19.62
CA PRO A 252 -5.88 -15.80 19.20
C PRO A 252 -6.40 -14.36 19.24
N LEU A 253 -5.72 -13.45 18.54
CA LEU A 253 -6.04 -12.03 18.43
C LEU A 253 -6.21 -11.62 16.99
N LYS A 254 -6.95 -10.54 16.78
CA LYS A 254 -7.16 -9.89 15.50
C LYS A 254 -6.71 -8.43 15.56
N VAL A 255 -6.13 -7.96 14.46
CA VAL A 255 -5.75 -6.56 14.24
C VAL A 255 -6.40 -6.04 12.98
N GLY A 256 -6.67 -4.74 12.93
CA GLY A 256 -7.21 -4.07 11.75
C GLY A 256 -6.12 -3.30 11.00
N ARG A 257 -6.20 -3.30 9.68
CA ARG A 257 -5.35 -2.50 8.82
C ARG A 257 -6.20 -1.61 7.94
N LEU A 258 -6.22 -0.34 8.23
CA LEU A 258 -6.78 0.68 7.34
C LEU A 258 -5.78 0.86 6.19
N VAL A 259 -6.26 0.76 4.95
CA VAL A 259 -5.42 0.85 3.75
C VAL A 259 -5.85 1.96 2.83
N GLU A 260 -7.09 2.47 2.99
CA GLU A 260 -7.60 3.58 2.20
C GLU A 260 -8.56 4.44 3.03
N LEU A 261 -8.42 5.76 2.92
CA LEU A 261 -9.31 6.73 3.56
C LEU A 261 -9.33 8.02 2.74
N ALA A 262 -10.39 8.24 2.02
CA ALA A 262 -10.58 9.42 1.19
C ALA A 262 -11.95 10.04 1.45
N SER A 263 -12.00 11.31 1.81
CA SER A 263 -13.27 11.98 2.09
C SER A 263 -13.19 13.48 1.88
N THR A 264 -14.21 14.04 1.28
CA THR A 264 -14.40 15.49 1.20
C THR A 264 -14.93 16.09 2.50
N ASP A 265 -15.84 15.37 3.21
CA ASP A 265 -16.59 15.93 4.33
C ASP A 265 -16.99 14.93 5.43
N SER A 266 -16.77 13.62 5.23
CA SER A 266 -17.33 12.54 6.07
C SER A 266 -16.28 11.68 6.76
N CYS A 267 -15.08 12.22 6.99
CA CYS A 267 -13.95 11.47 7.51
C CYS A 267 -14.19 10.95 8.95
N ASP A 268 -14.82 11.77 9.80
CA ASP A 268 -15.14 11.39 11.18
C ASP A 268 -16.13 10.22 11.22
N GLU A 269 -17.19 10.25 10.39
CA GLU A 269 -18.21 9.21 10.34
C GLU A 269 -17.69 7.90 9.75
N LEU A 270 -16.81 7.98 8.74
CA LEU A 270 -16.12 6.80 8.19
C LEU A 270 -15.27 6.13 9.27
N ILE A 271 -14.45 6.89 9.99
CA ILE A 271 -13.61 6.33 11.06
C ILE A 271 -14.48 5.75 12.18
N ASP A 272 -15.54 6.41 12.62
CA ASP A 272 -16.45 5.89 13.63
C ASP A 272 -17.03 4.54 13.20
N CYS A 273 -17.49 4.42 11.96
CA CYS A 273 -18.02 3.18 11.43
C CYS A 273 -16.96 2.06 11.39
N LEU A 274 -15.73 2.39 10.98
CA LEU A 274 -14.61 1.45 10.98
C LEU A 274 -14.26 0.97 12.40
N LEU A 275 -14.21 1.87 13.36
CA LEU A 275 -13.91 1.52 14.77
C LEU A 275 -15.03 0.65 15.35
N GLU A 276 -16.30 0.94 15.05
CA GLU A 276 -17.44 0.13 15.48
C GLU A 276 -17.40 -1.27 14.84
N ASP A 277 -17.19 -1.37 13.54
CA ASP A 277 -17.06 -2.66 12.84
C ASP A 277 -15.87 -3.47 13.37
N SER A 278 -14.74 -2.82 13.64
CA SER A 278 -13.54 -3.44 14.22
C SER A 278 -13.81 -4.02 15.61
N ARG A 279 -14.55 -3.31 16.48
CA ARG A 279 -14.92 -3.83 17.79
C ARG A 279 -15.83 -5.05 17.70
N ARG A 280 -16.81 -5.04 16.78
CA ARG A 280 -17.68 -6.21 16.51
C ARG A 280 -16.89 -7.44 16.08
N GLU A 281 -15.78 -7.24 15.36
CA GLU A 281 -14.88 -8.31 14.92
C GLU A 281 -13.90 -8.78 16.00
N GLY A 282 -13.84 -8.12 17.15
CA GLY A 282 -12.88 -8.41 18.20
C GLY A 282 -11.45 -7.97 17.86
N VAL A 283 -11.31 -6.91 17.07
CA VAL A 283 -10.00 -6.30 16.74
C VAL A 283 -9.49 -5.55 17.96
N VAL A 284 -8.24 -5.84 18.37
CA VAL A 284 -7.62 -5.22 19.55
C VAL A 284 -6.94 -3.90 19.23
N ALA A 285 -6.44 -3.74 18.01
CA ALA A 285 -5.81 -2.51 17.52
C ALA A 285 -5.95 -2.36 16.01
N LEU A 286 -5.98 -1.10 15.53
CA LEU A 286 -5.90 -0.76 14.10
C LEU A 286 -4.64 0.04 13.82
N ASP A 287 -4.08 -0.14 12.61
CA ASP A 287 -3.07 0.78 12.09
C ASP A 287 -3.45 1.33 10.71
N PHE A 288 -2.88 2.50 10.39
CA PHE A 288 -2.95 3.13 9.09
C PHE A 288 -1.60 3.71 8.73
N PHE A 289 -1.08 3.35 7.56
CA PHE A 289 0.15 3.91 7.01
C PHE A 289 -0.18 4.86 5.88
N CYS A 290 0.26 6.12 6.00
CA CYS A 290 0.00 7.15 5.02
C CYS A 290 1.12 8.20 5.01
N SER A 291 1.50 8.70 3.83
CA SER A 291 2.52 9.74 3.67
C SER A 291 2.01 11.15 3.98
N THR A 292 0.70 11.37 3.98
CA THR A 292 0.11 12.69 4.13
C THR A 292 -0.81 12.77 5.34
N PRO A 293 -0.57 13.73 6.24
CA PRO A 293 -1.36 13.90 7.45
C PRO A 293 -2.68 14.68 7.23
N GLN A 294 -3.22 14.78 6.00
CA GLN A 294 -4.49 15.49 5.76
C GLN A 294 -5.63 14.98 6.65
N SER A 295 -5.61 13.67 6.96
CA SER A 295 -6.54 13.04 7.89
C SER A 295 -6.05 13.06 9.35
N PHE A 296 -4.85 13.56 9.64
CA PHE A 296 -4.24 13.43 10.97
C PHE A 296 -5.07 14.06 12.07
N GLY A 297 -5.58 15.27 11.86
CA GLY A 297 -6.43 15.93 12.84
C GLY A 297 -7.68 15.12 13.19
N VAL A 298 -8.29 14.47 12.19
CA VAL A 298 -9.43 13.56 12.38
C VAL A 298 -8.97 12.28 13.08
N MET A 299 -7.90 11.64 12.62
CA MET A 299 -7.36 10.42 13.21
C MET A 299 -7.06 10.61 14.70
N ASN A 300 -6.40 11.71 15.07
CA ASN A 300 -6.10 12.02 16.47
C ASN A 300 -7.38 12.21 17.32
N ARG A 301 -8.38 12.94 16.80
CA ARG A 301 -9.69 13.10 17.49
C ARG A 301 -10.39 11.76 17.70
N LYS A 302 -10.09 10.75 16.89
CA LYS A 302 -10.64 9.39 16.92
C LYS A 302 -9.73 8.38 17.63
N GLY A 303 -8.79 8.86 18.43
CA GLY A 303 -7.95 8.04 19.30
C GLY A 303 -6.75 7.38 18.64
N PHE A 304 -6.46 7.69 17.37
CA PHE A 304 -5.21 7.25 16.78
C PHE A 304 -4.06 8.11 17.30
N LEU A 305 -2.99 7.46 17.72
CA LEU A 305 -1.73 8.11 18.06
C LEU A 305 -0.88 8.31 16.82
N SER A 306 -0.15 9.43 16.80
CA SER A 306 0.75 9.80 15.70
C SER A 306 2.05 9.00 15.70
N PRO A 307 2.77 9.00 14.59
CA PRO A 307 4.15 8.51 14.55
C PRO A 307 5.02 9.25 15.57
N GLY A 308 5.92 8.52 16.21
CA GLY A 308 6.82 9.08 17.22
C GLY A 308 6.22 9.19 18.64
N ASP A 309 4.91 8.90 18.82
CA ASP A 309 4.36 8.70 20.15
C ASP A 309 4.90 7.36 20.70
N PRO A 310 5.57 7.38 21.87
CA PRO A 310 6.16 6.16 22.45
C PRO A 310 5.15 5.03 22.66
N ALA A 311 3.88 5.35 22.94
CA ALA A 311 2.84 4.35 23.09
C ALA A 311 2.54 3.63 21.76
N SER A 312 2.47 4.36 20.64
CA SER A 312 2.20 3.78 19.33
C SER A 312 3.27 2.77 18.89
N GLU A 313 4.51 2.95 19.37
CA GLU A 313 5.65 2.10 19.06
C GLU A 313 5.65 0.75 19.80
N GLN A 314 4.85 0.61 20.85
CA GLN A 314 4.70 -0.64 21.56
C GLN A 314 3.88 -1.68 20.78
N VAL A 315 3.04 -1.25 19.84
CA VAL A 315 2.25 -2.13 18.98
C VAL A 315 3.09 -2.61 17.80
N PRO A 316 3.23 -3.93 17.56
CA PRO A 316 4.03 -4.50 16.46
C PRO A 316 3.64 -3.96 15.10
N ILE A 317 4.59 -3.87 14.18
CA ILE A 317 4.36 -3.43 12.79
C ILE A 317 3.82 -4.57 11.93
N LEU A 318 4.32 -5.79 12.14
CA LEU A 318 3.85 -7.00 11.45
C LEU A 318 3.30 -7.98 12.48
N PHE A 319 2.33 -8.79 12.04
CA PHE A 319 1.63 -9.73 12.88
C PHE A 319 1.71 -11.19 12.39
N GLN A 320 2.38 -11.43 11.23
CA GLN A 320 2.52 -12.78 10.66
C GLN A 320 3.92 -12.99 10.02
N PRO A 321 4.95 -13.30 10.77
CA PRO A 321 5.08 -13.32 12.23
C PRO A 321 5.08 -11.91 12.84
N ILE A 322 4.98 -11.85 14.16
CA ILE A 322 5.10 -10.59 14.88
C ILE A 322 6.50 -10.01 14.67
N ASP A 323 6.58 -8.77 14.16
CA ASP A 323 7.82 -7.99 14.05
C ASP A 323 7.64 -6.64 14.74
N ARG A 324 8.40 -6.42 15.79
CA ARG A 324 8.35 -5.22 16.65
C ARG A 324 9.43 -4.21 16.30
N ARG A 325 10.31 -4.55 15.35
CA ARG A 325 11.37 -3.62 14.93
C ARG A 325 10.76 -2.39 14.28
N ARG A 326 11.19 -1.22 14.71
CA ARG A 326 10.82 0.04 14.05
C ARG A 326 11.26 -0.02 12.59
N LYS A 327 10.32 0.14 11.69
CA LYS A 327 10.58 0.25 10.26
C LYS A 327 9.75 1.41 9.73
N ALA A 328 10.44 2.49 9.37
CA ALA A 328 9.86 3.42 8.42
C ALA A 328 9.59 2.68 7.10
N ILE A 329 8.53 3.04 6.42
CA ILE A 329 8.27 2.58 5.06
C ILE A 329 8.77 3.68 4.12
N PRO A 330 10.02 3.58 3.61
CA PRO A 330 10.57 4.61 2.75
C PRO A 330 9.85 4.67 1.42
N PHE A 331 9.71 5.90 0.92
CA PHE A 331 9.05 6.20 -0.32
C PHE A 331 9.97 7.06 -1.20
N MET A 332 10.10 6.68 -2.48
CA MET A 332 10.88 7.42 -3.47
C MET A 332 10.18 7.47 -4.81
N ALA A 333 10.44 8.51 -5.58
CA ALA A 333 9.93 8.70 -6.92
C ALA A 333 11.05 9.03 -7.91
N TYR A 334 10.96 8.49 -9.12
CA TYR A 334 11.69 8.96 -10.27
C TYR A 334 10.74 9.77 -11.16
N LEU A 335 11.07 11.04 -11.36
CA LEU A 335 10.23 12.03 -12.04
C LEU A 335 10.87 12.34 -13.41
N LYS A 336 10.44 11.62 -14.44
CA LYS A 336 10.96 11.79 -15.81
C LYS A 336 10.43 13.09 -16.40
N ASN A 337 11.30 14.13 -16.48
CA ASN A 337 10.98 15.43 -17.08
C ASN A 337 9.81 16.19 -16.41
N VAL A 338 9.35 15.77 -15.23
CA VAL A 338 8.21 16.40 -14.52
C VAL A 338 8.58 16.91 -13.11
N ALA A 339 9.84 16.82 -12.71
CA ALA A 339 10.28 17.14 -11.35
C ALA A 339 9.89 18.55 -10.91
N GLU A 340 10.11 19.57 -11.77
CA GLU A 340 9.78 20.97 -11.48
C GLU A 340 8.27 21.20 -11.32
N SER A 341 7.44 20.47 -12.08
CA SER A 341 5.98 20.59 -12.00
C SER A 341 5.38 19.94 -10.76
N MET A 342 6.14 19.13 -10.03
CA MET A 342 5.72 18.42 -8.82
C MET A 342 6.35 18.97 -7.54
N GLU A 343 7.13 20.06 -7.64
CA GLU A 343 7.70 20.71 -6.46
C GLU A 343 6.59 21.30 -5.56
N GLY A 344 6.68 21.03 -4.26
CA GLY A 344 5.69 21.50 -3.29
C GLY A 344 4.38 20.69 -3.23
N PHE A 345 4.25 19.62 -4.01
CA PHE A 345 3.08 18.74 -3.93
C PHE A 345 3.08 17.89 -2.65
N SER A 346 1.91 17.78 -2.04
CA SER A 346 1.66 16.79 -0.98
C SER A 346 1.35 15.44 -1.60
N TRP A 347 2.10 14.43 -1.20
CA TRP A 347 1.90 13.07 -1.70
C TRP A 347 0.94 12.28 -0.81
N TYR A 348 -0.07 11.66 -1.42
CA TYR A 348 -0.92 10.69 -0.75
C TYR A 348 -0.55 9.28 -1.19
N VAL A 349 0.12 8.57 -0.30
CA VAL A 349 0.54 7.19 -0.48
C VAL A 349 0.16 6.39 0.76
N THR A 350 -0.42 5.23 0.56
CA THR A 350 -0.78 4.29 1.62
C THR A 350 -0.15 2.92 1.38
N LYS A 351 -0.36 1.98 2.29
CA LYS A 351 0.01 0.58 2.03
C LYS A 351 -0.79 -0.06 0.89
N GLY A 352 -1.91 0.51 0.53
CA GLY A 352 -2.70 0.10 -0.64
C GLY A 352 -2.01 0.37 -1.96
N ASP A 353 -1.06 1.31 -1.99
CA ASP A 353 -0.23 1.57 -3.15
C ASP A 353 0.92 0.54 -3.27
N GLY A 354 1.28 0.20 -4.46
CA GLY A 354 2.32 -0.79 -4.73
C GLY A 354 1.98 -2.18 -4.17
N ASP A 355 2.98 -2.87 -3.60
CA ASP A 355 2.88 -4.25 -3.10
C ASP A 355 3.03 -4.37 -1.56
N GLN A 356 2.86 -3.27 -0.81
CA GLN A 356 3.12 -3.26 0.63
C GLN A 356 2.00 -3.90 1.47
N ASP A 357 0.75 -3.88 1.01
CA ASP A 357 -0.35 -4.57 1.65
C ASP A 357 -0.62 -5.93 0.99
N ARG A 358 0.33 -6.83 1.14
CA ARG A 358 0.27 -8.21 0.65
C ARG A 358 0.24 -9.20 1.80
N PRO A 359 -0.22 -10.44 1.58
CA PRO A 359 -0.04 -11.55 2.51
C PRO A 359 1.46 -11.81 2.75
N ASN A 360 1.84 -12.03 3.99
CA ASN A 360 3.22 -12.38 4.36
C ASN A 360 3.43 -13.88 4.41
#